data_106893f53ba6282ffa7aa13e4853a204
#
_entry.id   106893f53ba6282ffa7aa13e4853a204
#
_cell.length_a   1.000
_cell.length_b   1.000
_cell.length_c   1.000
_cell.angle_alpha   90.00
_cell.angle_beta   90.00
_cell.angle_gamma   90.00
#
_symmetry.space_group_name_H-M   'P 1'
#
loop_
_entity.id
_entity.type
_entity.pdbx_description
1 polymer ?
#
loop_
_entity_poly.entity_id
_entity_poly.type
_entity_poly.pdbx_seq_one_letter_code
_entity_poly.pdbx_strand_id
1 'polypeptide(L)'
;MKIIIAGAGAVGTHLAKLLSREHQECTLMDADPSRLEGLDTDYDIMTMLGSPTSIKALQEAGTDEADLFVAVTPDESRNMNACILAHAIGAKKTVARIDNYEYLDTKLKPFFRKLGIDSLIYPEVLAAQDIINGLKMSWVRQRWDVHGGALVMLGVKLRETCEILNQPLKELCGPD
;
A
#
# COMPACT_ATOMS: atom_id res chain seq x y z
N MET A 1 -4.88 -11.65 7.05
CA MET A 1 -4.29 -11.83 5.70
C MET A 1 -2.81 -12.09 5.89
N LYS A 2 -2.23 -12.99 5.08
CA LYS A 2 -0.79 -13.20 5.02
C LYS A 2 -0.18 -12.27 3.98
N ILE A 3 0.67 -11.36 4.43
CA ILE A 3 1.24 -10.30 3.60
C ILE A 3 2.75 -10.37 3.64
N ILE A 4 3.38 -10.41 2.47
CA ILE A 4 4.83 -10.38 2.34
C ILE A 4 5.24 -9.04 1.74
N ILE A 5 6.17 -8.35 2.40
CA ILE A 5 6.68 -7.05 1.98
C ILE A 5 8.17 -7.21 1.67
N ALA A 6 8.55 -6.97 0.43
CA ALA A 6 9.92 -7.02 -0.06
C ALA A 6 10.54 -5.61 -0.11
N GLY A 7 11.54 -5.38 0.75
CA GLY A 7 12.21 -4.11 0.94
C GLY A 7 11.92 -3.49 2.31
N ALA A 8 12.87 -3.59 3.25
CA ALA A 8 12.81 -3.02 4.59
C ALA A 8 13.35 -1.58 4.65
N GLY A 9 13.14 -0.80 3.59
CA GLY A 9 13.37 0.64 3.61
C GLY A 9 12.26 1.39 4.34
N ALA A 10 12.28 2.72 4.31
CA ALA A 10 11.29 3.56 5.01
C ALA A 10 9.84 3.20 4.66
N VAL A 11 9.54 2.96 3.39
CA VAL A 11 8.18 2.61 2.94
C VAL A 11 7.75 1.23 3.43
N GLY A 12 8.58 0.20 3.22
CA GLY A 12 8.23 -1.17 3.60
C GLY A 12 8.12 -1.35 5.11
N THR A 13 9.03 -0.77 5.87
CA THR A 13 8.99 -0.79 7.34
C THR A 13 7.75 -0.07 7.87
N HIS A 14 7.41 1.10 7.31
CA HIS A 14 6.22 1.82 7.74
C HIS A 14 4.93 1.06 7.42
N LEU A 15 4.86 0.48 6.22
CA LEU A 15 3.73 -0.36 5.80
C LEU A 15 3.55 -1.58 6.70
N ALA A 16 4.65 -2.30 7.00
CA ALA A 16 4.63 -3.45 7.91
C ALA A 16 4.11 -3.07 9.30
N LYS A 17 4.57 -1.94 9.86
CA LYS A 17 4.10 -1.41 11.16
C LYS A 17 2.61 -1.07 11.16
N LEU A 18 2.09 -0.49 10.08
CA LEU A 18 0.66 -0.18 9.98
C LEU A 18 -0.17 -1.45 9.91
N LEU A 19 0.24 -2.41 9.09
CA LEU A 19 -0.49 -3.68 8.89
C LEU A 19 -0.45 -4.57 10.14
N SER A 20 0.66 -4.59 10.87
CA SER A 20 0.78 -5.28 12.16
C SER A 20 -0.25 -4.74 13.17
N ARG A 21 -0.45 -3.42 13.24
CA ARG A 21 -1.48 -2.80 14.10
C ARG A 21 -2.91 -3.19 13.71
N GLU A 22 -3.14 -3.50 12.46
CA GLU A 22 -4.41 -4.02 11.95
C GLU A 22 -4.51 -5.56 12.06
N HIS A 23 -3.64 -6.17 12.87
CA HIS A 23 -3.59 -7.62 13.12
C HIS A 23 -3.44 -8.46 11.85
N GLN A 24 -2.70 -7.95 10.85
CA GLN A 24 -2.35 -8.73 9.68
C GLN A 24 -1.04 -9.50 9.91
N GLU A 25 -0.96 -10.71 9.41
CA GLU A 25 0.26 -11.52 9.43
C GLU A 25 1.26 -10.97 8.41
N CYS A 26 2.31 -10.28 8.89
CA CYS A 26 3.26 -9.59 8.03
C CYS A 26 4.64 -10.22 8.09
N THR A 27 5.19 -10.55 6.93
CA THR A 27 6.60 -10.91 6.76
C THR A 27 7.31 -9.80 6.00
N LEU A 28 8.33 -9.19 6.60
CA LEU A 28 9.17 -8.17 5.98
C LEU A 28 10.52 -8.77 5.59
N MET A 29 10.83 -8.75 4.29
CA MET A 29 12.08 -9.31 3.78
C MET A 29 12.99 -8.23 3.19
N ASP A 30 14.29 -8.35 3.46
CA ASP A 30 15.34 -7.55 2.83
C ASP A 30 16.63 -8.36 2.68
N ALA A 31 17.46 -7.99 1.71
CA ALA A 31 18.78 -8.58 1.53
C ALA A 31 19.85 -8.01 2.50
N ASP A 32 19.56 -6.86 3.10
CA ASP A 32 20.41 -6.17 4.06
C ASP A 32 19.95 -6.45 5.49
N PRO A 33 20.73 -7.22 6.29
CA PRO A 33 20.34 -7.57 7.65
C PRO A 33 20.18 -6.34 8.55
N SER A 34 20.94 -5.28 8.32
CA SER A 34 20.88 -4.07 9.16
C SER A 34 19.53 -3.36 9.11
N ARG A 35 18.77 -3.58 8.05
CA ARG A 35 17.42 -3.01 7.89
C ARG A 35 16.34 -3.80 8.61
N LEU A 36 16.63 -5.00 9.03
CA LEU A 36 15.69 -5.90 9.72
C LEU A 36 15.86 -5.87 11.24
N GLU A 37 16.99 -5.31 11.73
CA GLU A 37 17.28 -5.28 13.15
C GLU A 37 16.21 -4.61 13.99
N GLY A 38 15.78 -5.25 15.09
CA GLY A 38 14.82 -4.71 16.07
C GLY A 38 13.38 -4.68 15.63
N LEU A 39 13.05 -5.03 14.39
CA LEU A 39 11.67 -4.94 13.89
C LEU A 39 10.76 -6.06 14.41
N ASP A 40 11.32 -7.20 14.70
CA ASP A 40 10.66 -8.38 15.26
C ASP A 40 10.41 -8.27 16.78
N THR A 41 11.20 -7.47 17.46
CA THR A 41 11.07 -7.25 18.92
C THR A 41 10.03 -6.16 19.26
N ASP A 42 9.95 -5.14 18.44
CA ASP A 42 9.09 -3.97 18.70
C ASP A 42 7.69 -4.08 18.11
N TYR A 43 7.52 -4.98 17.12
CA TYR A 43 6.29 -5.14 16.36
C TYR A 43 6.02 -6.61 16.09
N ASP A 44 4.77 -6.99 15.96
CA ASP A 44 4.34 -8.32 15.53
C ASP A 44 4.56 -8.48 14.01
N ILE A 45 5.83 -8.52 13.62
CA ILE A 45 6.29 -8.62 12.22
C ILE A 45 7.34 -9.72 12.15
N MET A 46 7.14 -10.70 11.27
CA MET A 46 8.20 -11.66 10.94
C MET A 46 9.24 -10.98 10.05
N THR A 47 10.52 -11.11 10.42
CA THR A 47 11.61 -10.62 9.57
C THR A 47 12.27 -11.78 8.84
N MET A 48 12.66 -11.55 7.58
CA MET A 48 13.34 -12.55 6.77
C MET A 48 14.50 -11.95 6.00
N LEU A 49 15.69 -12.49 6.22
CA LEU A 49 16.89 -12.13 5.46
C LEU A 49 16.88 -12.87 4.12
N GLY A 50 16.76 -12.15 3.01
CA GLY A 50 16.79 -12.74 1.68
C GLY A 50 16.56 -11.75 0.56
N SER A 51 17.02 -12.11 -0.63
CA SER A 51 16.73 -11.32 -1.84
C SER A 51 15.30 -11.58 -2.33
N PRO A 52 14.52 -10.55 -2.64
CA PRO A 52 13.17 -10.70 -3.17
C PRO A 52 13.12 -11.29 -4.58
N THR A 53 14.27 -11.48 -5.22
CA THR A 53 14.41 -12.16 -6.52
C THR A 53 14.97 -13.56 -6.39
N SER A 54 15.16 -14.09 -5.17
CA SER A 54 15.55 -15.47 -4.92
C SER A 54 14.29 -16.33 -4.74
N ILE A 55 14.10 -17.29 -5.64
CA ILE A 55 12.97 -18.25 -5.56
C ILE A 55 12.99 -18.99 -4.22
N LYS A 56 14.18 -19.43 -3.77
CA LYS A 56 14.32 -20.10 -2.48
C LYS A 56 13.87 -19.22 -1.33
N ALA A 57 14.33 -17.96 -1.27
CA ALA A 57 13.94 -17.02 -0.23
C ALA A 57 12.43 -16.71 -0.27
N LEU A 58 11.84 -16.56 -1.46
CA LEU A 58 10.40 -16.37 -1.59
C LEU A 58 9.59 -17.59 -1.10
N GLN A 59 10.06 -18.81 -1.37
CA GLN A 59 9.43 -20.04 -0.87
C GLN A 59 9.54 -20.14 0.65
N GLU A 60 10.72 -19.85 1.21
CA GLU A 60 10.95 -19.82 2.67
C GLU A 60 10.09 -18.75 3.37
N ALA A 61 9.77 -17.65 2.69
CA ALA A 61 8.81 -16.63 3.17
C ALA A 61 7.35 -17.11 3.14
N GLY A 62 7.05 -18.26 2.54
CA GLY A 62 5.69 -18.77 2.37
C GLY A 62 4.86 -17.97 1.36
N THR A 63 5.50 -17.58 0.25
CA THR A 63 4.87 -16.78 -0.81
C THR A 63 3.74 -17.51 -1.52
N ASP A 64 3.76 -18.84 -1.54
CA ASP A 64 2.71 -19.70 -2.10
C ASP A 64 1.35 -19.57 -1.37
N GLU A 65 1.38 -19.18 -0.11
CA GLU A 65 0.17 -18.94 0.69
C GLU A 65 -0.16 -17.44 0.86
N ALA A 66 0.66 -16.55 0.30
CA ALA A 66 0.48 -15.12 0.50
C ALA A 66 -0.80 -14.59 -0.17
N ASP A 67 -1.62 -13.87 0.59
CA ASP A 67 -2.75 -13.13 0.05
C ASP A 67 -2.30 -11.89 -0.73
N LEU A 68 -1.18 -11.30 -0.32
CA LEU A 68 -0.61 -10.10 -0.94
C LEU A 68 0.92 -10.12 -0.85
N PHE A 69 1.57 -9.87 -1.97
CA PHE A 69 3.00 -9.62 -2.07
C PHE A 69 3.25 -8.18 -2.52
N VAL A 70 4.05 -7.43 -1.76
CA VAL A 70 4.33 -6.02 -2.02
C VAL A 70 5.83 -5.80 -2.18
N ALA A 71 6.29 -5.38 -3.34
CA ALA A 71 7.70 -5.06 -3.59
C ALA A 71 7.90 -3.54 -3.61
N VAL A 72 8.70 -3.05 -2.64
CA VAL A 72 8.95 -1.62 -2.41
C VAL A 72 10.43 -1.29 -2.21
N THR A 73 11.30 -2.04 -2.86
CA THR A 73 12.73 -1.71 -2.90
C THR A 73 12.96 -0.43 -3.72
N PRO A 74 14.15 0.21 -3.63
CA PRO A 74 14.47 1.35 -4.47
C PRO A 74 14.57 1.07 -5.98
N ASP A 75 14.70 -0.20 -6.38
CA ASP A 75 14.89 -0.63 -7.77
C ASP A 75 13.57 -1.17 -8.34
N GLU A 76 12.97 -0.43 -9.29
CA GLU A 76 11.70 -0.81 -9.92
C GLU A 76 11.78 -2.12 -10.70
N SER A 77 12.90 -2.38 -11.38
CA SER A 77 13.10 -3.62 -12.15
C SER A 77 13.13 -4.83 -11.22
N ARG A 78 13.78 -4.68 -10.05
CA ARG A 78 13.78 -5.69 -8.99
C ARG A 78 12.38 -5.90 -8.43
N ASN A 79 11.62 -4.83 -8.21
CA ASN A 79 10.25 -4.91 -7.70
C ASN A 79 9.33 -5.64 -8.68
N MET A 80 9.40 -5.33 -9.97
CA MET A 80 8.63 -6.01 -10.99
C MET A 80 9.00 -7.49 -11.09
N ASN A 81 10.30 -7.80 -11.12
CA ASN A 81 10.79 -9.19 -11.17
C ASN A 81 10.35 -9.99 -9.92
N ALA A 82 10.45 -9.39 -8.73
CA ALA A 82 9.98 -10.00 -7.50
C ALA A 82 8.48 -10.34 -7.54
N CYS A 83 7.65 -9.42 -8.05
CA CYS A 83 6.22 -9.67 -8.23
C CYS A 83 5.92 -10.79 -9.22
N ILE A 84 6.64 -10.85 -10.36
CA ILE A 84 6.49 -11.93 -11.34
C ILE A 84 6.82 -13.29 -10.71
N LEU A 85 7.92 -13.37 -9.96
CA LEU A 85 8.33 -14.59 -9.26
C LEU A 85 7.32 -14.96 -8.15
N ALA A 86 6.88 -14.00 -7.36
CA ALA A 86 5.91 -14.23 -6.31
C ALA A 86 4.58 -14.75 -6.87
N HIS A 87 4.09 -14.17 -7.95
CA HIS A 87 2.90 -14.67 -8.66
C HIS A 87 3.08 -16.09 -9.17
N ALA A 88 4.22 -16.39 -9.79
CA ALA A 88 4.53 -17.73 -10.30
C ALA A 88 4.63 -18.78 -9.18
N ILE A 89 5.03 -18.38 -7.96
CA ILE A 89 5.08 -19.25 -6.78
C ILE A 89 3.68 -19.50 -6.19
N GLY A 90 2.75 -18.54 -6.30
CA GLY A 90 1.37 -18.71 -5.83
C GLY A 90 0.77 -17.53 -5.09
N ALA A 91 1.46 -16.39 -4.96
CA ALA A 91 0.88 -15.19 -4.35
C ALA A 91 -0.41 -14.78 -5.06
N LYS A 92 -1.49 -14.54 -4.31
CA LYS A 92 -2.82 -14.24 -4.87
C LYS A 92 -2.89 -12.86 -5.52
N LYS A 93 -2.18 -11.89 -4.95
CA LYS A 93 -2.08 -10.52 -5.47
C LYS A 93 -0.67 -10.00 -5.32
N THR A 94 -0.26 -9.15 -6.27
CA THR A 94 1.06 -8.54 -6.27
C THR A 94 0.98 -7.04 -6.50
N VAL A 95 1.86 -6.32 -5.84
CA VAL A 95 1.98 -4.86 -5.96
C VAL A 95 3.45 -4.48 -6.09
N ALA A 96 3.82 -3.76 -7.13
CA ALA A 96 5.17 -3.28 -7.35
C ALA A 96 5.25 -1.75 -7.28
N ARG A 97 6.21 -1.23 -6.50
CA ARG A 97 6.62 0.16 -6.59
C ARG A 97 7.43 0.36 -7.86
N ILE A 98 7.14 1.43 -8.58
CA ILE A 98 7.82 1.86 -9.79
C ILE A 98 8.29 3.31 -9.66
N ASP A 99 9.26 3.68 -10.49
CA ASP A 99 9.79 5.04 -10.61
C ASP A 99 9.56 5.61 -12.03
N ASN A 100 9.10 4.78 -12.99
CA ASN A 100 8.80 5.22 -14.35
C ASN A 100 7.29 5.43 -14.54
N TYR A 101 6.91 6.69 -14.78
CA TYR A 101 5.53 7.10 -14.99
C TYR A 101 4.87 6.44 -16.21
N GLU A 102 5.63 6.09 -17.24
CA GLU A 102 5.10 5.48 -18.47
C GLU A 102 4.37 4.16 -18.21
N TYR A 103 4.77 3.42 -17.16
CA TYR A 103 4.15 2.14 -16.79
C TYR A 103 2.72 2.31 -16.23
N LEU A 104 2.31 3.52 -15.88
CA LEU A 104 0.94 3.81 -15.43
C LEU A 104 -0.06 3.97 -16.60
N ASP A 105 0.38 3.92 -17.87
CA ASP A 105 -0.55 3.97 -19.00
C ASP A 105 -1.57 2.84 -18.85
N THR A 106 -2.84 3.22 -18.93
CA THR A 106 -3.98 2.28 -18.79
C THR A 106 -3.95 1.17 -19.84
N LYS A 107 -3.35 1.41 -21.00
CA LYS A 107 -3.17 0.42 -22.09
C LYS A 107 -2.19 -0.68 -21.71
N LEU A 108 -1.25 -0.39 -20.80
CA LEU A 108 -0.26 -1.36 -20.33
C LEU A 108 -0.74 -2.22 -19.16
N LYS A 109 -1.85 -1.85 -18.49
CA LYS A 109 -2.40 -2.63 -17.36
C LYS A 109 -2.64 -4.11 -17.71
N PRO A 110 -3.25 -4.48 -18.86
CA PRO A 110 -3.42 -5.88 -19.21
C PRO A 110 -2.10 -6.63 -19.41
N PHE A 111 -1.06 -5.94 -19.90
CA PHE A 111 0.27 -6.50 -20.09
C PHE A 111 0.90 -6.85 -18.75
N PHE A 112 0.92 -5.92 -17.79
CA PHE A 112 1.49 -6.16 -16.46
C PHE A 112 0.73 -7.25 -15.70
N ARG A 113 -0.60 -7.28 -15.79
CA ARG A 113 -1.40 -8.36 -15.18
C ARG A 113 -1.07 -9.74 -15.77
N LYS A 114 -0.83 -9.85 -17.07
CA LYS A 114 -0.39 -11.12 -17.67
C LYS A 114 0.98 -11.57 -17.17
N LEU A 115 1.82 -10.65 -16.77
CA LEU A 115 3.11 -10.93 -16.13
C LEU A 115 3.00 -11.27 -14.63
N GLY A 116 1.79 -11.22 -14.06
CA GLY A 116 1.57 -11.46 -12.64
C GLY A 116 1.79 -10.23 -11.76
N ILE A 117 1.70 -9.01 -12.32
CA ILE A 117 1.74 -7.76 -11.56
C ILE A 117 0.35 -7.15 -11.59
N ASP A 118 -0.38 -7.25 -10.46
CA ASP A 118 -1.76 -6.78 -10.38
C ASP A 118 -1.87 -5.27 -10.28
N SER A 119 -0.93 -4.64 -9.57
CA SER A 119 -0.92 -3.20 -9.36
C SER A 119 0.49 -2.63 -9.38
N LEU A 120 0.60 -1.45 -10.00
CA LEU A 120 1.80 -0.63 -9.98
C LEU A 120 1.53 0.62 -9.14
N ILE A 121 2.47 0.98 -8.28
CA ILE A 121 2.39 2.17 -7.42
C ILE A 121 3.58 3.07 -7.72
N TYR A 122 3.28 4.32 -8.04
CA TYR A 122 4.25 5.41 -8.19
C TYR A 122 4.01 6.42 -7.06
N PRO A 123 4.80 6.37 -5.96
CA PRO A 123 4.55 7.15 -4.76
C PRO A 123 4.47 8.66 -5.00
N GLU A 124 5.28 9.19 -5.91
CA GLU A 124 5.36 10.60 -6.21
C GLU A 124 4.04 11.13 -6.83
N VAL A 125 3.38 10.33 -7.66
CA VAL A 125 2.05 10.69 -8.22
C VAL A 125 0.99 10.71 -7.12
N LEU A 126 1.02 9.72 -6.22
CA LEU A 126 0.09 9.68 -5.11
C LEU A 126 0.27 10.89 -4.18
N ALA A 127 1.52 11.20 -3.81
CA ALA A 127 1.84 12.36 -2.99
C ALA A 127 1.43 13.67 -3.66
N ALA A 128 1.71 13.83 -4.96
CA ALA A 128 1.29 15.00 -5.72
C ALA A 128 -0.24 15.15 -5.76
N GLN A 129 -0.96 14.05 -5.95
CA GLN A 129 -2.42 14.05 -5.94
C GLN A 129 -2.99 14.44 -4.57
N ASP A 130 -2.40 13.96 -3.49
CA ASP A 130 -2.81 14.32 -2.12
C ASP A 130 -2.57 15.82 -1.83
N ILE A 131 -1.43 16.35 -2.27
CA ILE A 131 -1.13 17.78 -2.16
C ILE A 131 -2.16 18.60 -2.96
N ILE A 132 -2.44 18.24 -4.21
CA ILE A 132 -3.44 18.92 -5.05
C ILE A 132 -4.81 18.88 -4.40
N ASN A 133 -5.22 17.73 -3.88
CA ASN A 133 -6.50 17.58 -3.20
C ASN A 133 -6.58 18.43 -1.93
N GLY A 134 -5.50 18.48 -1.15
CA GLY A 134 -5.39 19.33 0.03
C GLY A 134 -5.47 20.83 -0.30
N LEU A 135 -4.85 21.27 -1.39
CA LEU A 135 -4.91 22.67 -1.84
C LEU A 135 -6.30 23.05 -2.34
N LYS A 136 -6.96 22.16 -3.10
CA LYS A 136 -8.33 22.41 -3.62
C LYS A 136 -9.39 22.47 -2.53
N MET A 137 -9.18 21.74 -1.44
CA MET A 137 -10.13 21.59 -0.34
C MET A 137 -9.48 21.88 1.00
N SER A 138 -8.93 23.08 1.19
CA SER A 138 -8.19 23.48 2.41
C SER A 138 -9.02 23.41 3.70
N TRP A 139 -10.35 23.37 3.60
CA TRP A 139 -11.30 23.19 4.70
C TRP A 139 -11.57 21.72 5.06
N VAL A 140 -11.16 20.77 4.22
CA VAL A 140 -11.28 19.32 4.43
C VAL A 140 -10.05 18.81 5.21
N ARG A 141 -10.30 18.05 6.26
CA ARG A 141 -9.26 17.41 7.08
C ARG A 141 -8.85 16.05 6.56
N GLN A 142 -9.84 15.31 6.08
CA GLN A 142 -9.66 13.96 5.56
C GLN A 142 -10.58 13.76 4.36
N ARG A 143 -10.10 13.03 3.37
CA ARG A 143 -10.86 12.67 2.18
C ARG A 143 -10.62 11.20 1.87
N TRP A 144 -11.70 10.49 1.59
CA TRP A 144 -11.67 9.11 1.12
C TRP A 144 -12.47 9.00 -0.16
N ASP A 145 -11.81 8.57 -1.21
CA ASP A 145 -12.44 8.26 -2.50
C ASP A 145 -12.77 6.76 -2.54
N VAL A 146 -14.04 6.43 -2.71
CA VAL A 146 -14.53 5.06 -2.79
C VAL A 146 -14.95 4.78 -4.23
N HIS A 147 -14.62 3.59 -4.73
CA HIS A 147 -14.89 3.18 -6.11
C HIS A 147 -14.41 4.19 -7.17
N GLY A 148 -13.15 4.65 -7.05
CA GLY A 148 -12.56 5.55 -8.04
C GLY A 148 -13.20 6.94 -8.08
N GLY A 149 -13.76 7.41 -6.96
CA GLY A 149 -14.38 8.73 -6.84
C GLY A 149 -15.90 8.76 -7.07
N ALA A 150 -16.54 7.60 -7.26
CA ALA A 150 -18.00 7.51 -7.34
C ALA A 150 -18.70 7.94 -6.04
N LEU A 151 -18.03 7.71 -4.89
CA LEU A 151 -18.42 8.24 -3.59
C LEU A 151 -17.21 8.88 -2.95
N VAL A 152 -17.39 10.07 -2.39
CA VAL A 152 -16.35 10.80 -1.67
C VAL A 152 -16.83 11.06 -0.24
N MET A 153 -16.09 10.55 0.75
CA MET A 153 -16.31 10.90 2.15
C MET A 153 -15.34 12.01 2.55
N LEU A 154 -15.85 13.02 3.21
CA LEU A 154 -15.08 14.17 3.68
C LEU A 154 -15.15 14.29 5.19
N GLY A 155 -13.99 14.30 5.85
CA GLY A 155 -13.85 14.67 7.24
C GLY A 155 -13.60 16.17 7.37
N VAL A 156 -14.50 16.89 8.02
CA VAL A 156 -14.39 18.34 8.21
C VAL A 156 -14.39 18.69 9.70
N LYS A 157 -13.62 19.71 10.08
CA LYS A 157 -13.69 20.26 11.42
C LYS A 157 -14.72 21.39 11.44
N LEU A 158 -15.79 21.23 12.19
CA LEU A 158 -16.76 22.29 12.42
C LEU A 158 -16.12 23.41 13.24
N ARG A 159 -16.33 24.65 12.83
CA ARG A 159 -15.94 25.85 13.57
C ARG A 159 -17.13 26.32 14.42
N GLU A 160 -16.86 27.11 15.45
CA GLU A 160 -17.90 27.64 16.35
C GLU A 160 -18.98 28.46 15.63
N THR A 161 -18.65 29.03 14.47
CA THR A 161 -19.57 29.78 13.62
C THR A 161 -20.38 28.92 12.67
N CYS A 162 -20.28 27.58 12.75
CA CYS A 162 -20.97 26.67 11.83
C CYS A 162 -22.44 26.54 12.24
N GLU A 163 -23.36 26.81 11.33
CA GLU A 163 -24.81 26.79 11.57
C GLU A 163 -25.35 25.41 11.99
N ILE A 164 -24.67 24.34 11.60
CA ILE A 164 -25.06 22.95 11.95
C ILE A 164 -24.57 22.50 13.33
N LEU A 165 -23.85 23.36 14.06
CA LEU A 165 -23.32 23.04 15.37
C LEU A 165 -24.48 22.95 16.38
N ASN A 166 -24.46 21.88 17.20
CA ASN A 166 -25.50 21.61 18.21
C ASN A 166 -26.93 21.36 17.65
N GLN A 167 -27.03 21.13 16.33
CA GLN A 167 -28.30 20.70 15.77
C GLN A 167 -28.40 19.17 15.74
N PRO A 168 -29.58 18.57 16.00
CA PRO A 168 -29.79 17.14 15.87
C PRO A 168 -29.61 16.70 14.39
N LEU A 169 -28.94 15.59 14.13
CA LEU A 169 -28.76 15.06 12.79
C LEU A 169 -30.06 14.88 12.03
N LYS A 170 -31.16 14.61 12.73
CA LYS A 170 -32.50 14.46 12.17
C LYS A 170 -33.01 15.73 11.48
N GLU A 171 -32.56 16.91 11.92
CA GLU A 171 -32.94 18.19 11.32
C GLU A 171 -32.05 18.57 10.14
N LEU A 172 -30.83 18.00 10.11
CA LEU A 172 -29.86 18.24 9.03
C LEU A 172 -30.07 17.30 7.83
N CYS A 173 -30.56 16.10 8.09
CA CYS A 173 -30.93 15.15 7.04
C CYS A 173 -32.39 15.40 6.70
N GLY A 174 -32.70 16.05 5.57
CA GLY A 174 -34.08 16.22 5.10
C GLY A 174 -34.79 14.87 5.00
N PRO A 175 -36.14 14.88 4.92
CA PRO A 175 -36.86 13.64 4.65
C PRO A 175 -36.44 13.11 3.26
N ASP A 176 -36.16 11.81 3.17
CA ASP A 176 -35.92 11.07 1.92
C ASP A 176 -37.06 11.27 0.91
#